data_2ae4a91556fc11a29bd87def1e74bcf0
#
_entry.id   2ae4a91556fc11a29bd87def1e74bcf0
#
_cell.length_a   1.000
_cell.length_b   1.000
_cell.length_c   1.000
_cell.angle_alpha   90.00
_cell.angle_beta   90.00
_cell.angle_gamma   90.00
#
_symmetry.space_group_name_H-M   'P 1'
#
loop_
_entity.id
_entity.type
_entity.pdbx_description
1 polymer ?
#
loop_
_entity_poly.entity_id
_entity_poly.type
_entity_poly.pdbx_seq_one_letter_code
_entity_poly.pdbx_strand_id
1 'polypeptide(L)'
;MDRAFYAYREAFMYKSATAVLSARRAGTTTSFDVINKYFTVASMPVISSTYWNHVYDGQPDEVLEDKECLMTIYNIGKNMAWILKCIELGKSNHVEHPNNKKISTNFIK
;
A
#
# COMPACT_ATOMS: atom_id res chain seq x y z
N MET A 1 -12.40 5.35 5.22
CA MET A 1 -11.75 4.99 3.95
C MET A 1 -12.73 4.59 2.85
N ASP A 2 -13.82 3.90 3.19
CA ASP A 2 -14.81 3.46 2.17
C ASP A 2 -15.29 4.59 1.26
N ARG A 3 -15.73 5.69 1.84
CA ARG A 3 -16.25 6.84 1.06
C ARG A 3 -15.23 7.38 0.07
N ALA A 4 -13.98 7.53 0.49
CA ALA A 4 -12.93 8.08 -0.36
C ALA A 4 -12.61 7.12 -1.52
N PHE A 5 -12.37 5.85 -1.23
CA PHE A 5 -11.92 4.88 -2.22
C PHE A 5 -13.02 4.43 -3.19
N TYR A 6 -14.26 4.36 -2.74
CA TYR A 6 -15.37 3.98 -3.64
C TYR A 6 -15.94 5.16 -4.41
N ALA A 7 -16.01 6.35 -3.79
CA ALA A 7 -16.56 7.54 -4.46
C ALA A 7 -15.54 8.25 -5.36
N TYR A 8 -14.26 8.22 -4.98
CA TYR A 8 -13.19 8.96 -5.67
C TYR A 8 -12.07 8.04 -6.15
N ARG A 9 -12.41 6.85 -6.58
CA ARG A 9 -11.46 5.84 -7.02
C ARG A 9 -10.45 6.36 -8.05
N GLU A 10 -10.90 7.14 -9.01
CA GLU A 10 -10.06 7.67 -10.08
C GLU A 10 -8.93 8.56 -9.57
N ALA A 11 -9.13 9.26 -8.45
CA ALA A 11 -8.09 10.08 -7.84
C ALA A 11 -6.92 9.27 -7.28
N PHE A 12 -7.14 7.99 -6.98
CA PHE A 12 -6.14 7.10 -6.39
C PHE A 12 -5.50 6.14 -7.40
N MET A 13 -6.15 5.91 -8.55
CA MET A 13 -5.67 4.94 -9.53
C MET A 13 -4.22 5.16 -9.93
N TYR A 14 -3.48 4.07 -9.97
CA TYR A 14 -2.06 4.01 -10.37
C TYR A 14 -1.08 4.80 -9.50
N LYS A 15 -1.52 5.31 -8.36
CA LYS A 15 -0.61 5.83 -7.34
C LYS A 15 -0.06 4.69 -6.51
N SER A 16 1.25 4.65 -6.34
CA SER A 16 1.90 3.63 -5.52
C SER A 16 1.50 3.80 -4.05
N ALA A 17 1.23 2.69 -3.38
CA ALA A 17 0.77 2.70 -2.01
C ALA A 17 1.41 1.59 -1.18
N THR A 18 1.51 1.82 0.11
CA THR A 18 1.85 0.80 1.08
C THR A 18 1.18 1.13 2.41
N ALA A 19 0.93 0.10 3.21
CA ALA A 19 0.41 0.26 4.56
C ALA A 19 1.50 -0.08 5.57
N VAL A 20 1.61 0.72 6.62
CA VAL A 20 2.46 0.45 7.78
C VAL A 20 1.58 0.52 9.01
N LEU A 21 1.65 -0.51 9.85
CA LEU A 21 0.77 -0.67 10.99
C LEU A 21 1.57 -0.91 12.25
N SER A 22 1.10 -0.36 13.35
CA SER A 22 1.60 -0.71 14.67
C SER A 22 0.46 -1.13 15.57
N ALA A 23 0.72 -2.09 16.46
CA ALA A 23 -0.24 -2.54 17.45
C ALA A 23 0.48 -3.01 18.71
N ARG A 24 -0.19 -2.84 19.82
CA ARG A 24 0.35 -3.25 21.11
C ARG A 24 0.38 -4.77 21.28
N ARG A 25 -0.61 -5.49 20.74
CA ARG A 25 -0.78 -6.93 20.94
C ARG A 25 -1.02 -7.70 19.65
N ALA A 26 -2.16 -7.49 19.01
CA ALA A 26 -2.59 -8.27 17.85
C ALA A 26 -3.49 -7.44 16.93
N GLY A 27 -3.85 -7.98 15.78
CA GLY A 27 -4.78 -7.36 14.85
C GLY A 27 -4.13 -6.61 13.69
N THR A 28 -2.80 -6.49 13.67
CA THR A 28 -2.10 -5.80 12.57
C THR A 28 -2.26 -6.51 11.24
N THR A 29 -2.20 -7.84 11.22
CA THR A 29 -2.36 -8.62 9.97
C THR A 29 -3.73 -8.39 9.36
N THR A 30 -4.81 -8.47 10.16
CA THR A 30 -6.17 -8.22 9.69
C THR A 30 -6.34 -6.80 9.18
N SER A 31 -5.84 -5.80 9.91
CA SER A 31 -5.89 -4.41 9.50
C SER A 31 -5.08 -4.16 8.23
N PHE A 32 -3.93 -4.80 8.10
CA PHE A 32 -3.09 -4.74 6.91
C PHE A 32 -3.84 -5.26 5.68
N ASP A 33 -4.52 -6.40 5.79
CA ASP A 33 -5.32 -6.98 4.72
C ASP A 33 -6.47 -6.04 4.31
N VAL A 34 -7.16 -5.44 5.28
CA VAL A 34 -8.26 -4.51 5.00
C VAL A 34 -7.76 -3.28 4.24
N ILE A 35 -6.65 -2.69 4.66
CA ILE A 35 -6.08 -1.51 3.98
C ILE A 35 -5.62 -1.87 2.57
N ASN A 36 -4.97 -3.01 2.40
CA ASN A 36 -4.52 -3.45 1.08
C ASN A 36 -5.68 -3.72 0.11
N LYS A 37 -6.84 -4.13 0.60
CA LYS A 37 -8.04 -4.26 -0.23
C LYS A 37 -8.47 -2.94 -0.84
N TYR A 38 -8.37 -1.85 -0.09
CA TYR A 38 -8.66 -0.51 -0.64
C TYR A 38 -7.68 -0.15 -1.76
N PHE A 39 -6.41 -0.42 -1.58
CA PHE A 39 -5.41 -0.16 -2.62
C PHE A 39 -5.69 -0.98 -3.88
N THR A 40 -5.99 -2.26 -3.72
CA THR A 40 -6.25 -3.15 -4.87
C THR A 40 -7.54 -2.79 -5.59
N VAL A 41 -8.61 -2.42 -4.88
CA VAL A 41 -9.86 -2.00 -5.53
C VAL A 41 -9.71 -0.68 -6.29
N ALA A 42 -8.78 0.16 -5.89
CA ALA A 42 -8.50 1.43 -6.54
C ALA A 42 -7.45 1.34 -7.66
N SER A 43 -7.02 0.16 -8.04
CA SER A 43 -5.98 -0.08 -9.05
C SER A 43 -4.65 0.60 -8.69
N MET A 44 -4.29 0.57 -7.42
CA MET A 44 -3.04 1.13 -6.93
C MET A 44 -1.98 0.04 -6.81
N PRO A 45 -0.77 0.22 -7.39
CA PRO A 45 0.33 -0.71 -7.13
C PRO A 45 0.68 -0.73 -5.65
N VAL A 46 0.68 -1.91 -5.04
CA VAL A 46 1.04 -2.08 -3.63
C VAL A 46 2.52 -2.44 -3.53
N ILE A 47 3.27 -1.65 -2.80
CA ILE A 47 4.70 -1.84 -2.64
C ILE A 47 4.96 -2.73 -1.43
N SER A 48 5.75 -3.76 -1.66
CA SER A 48 6.08 -4.78 -0.67
C SER A 48 7.46 -4.56 -0.06
N SER A 49 7.68 -5.15 1.09
CA SER A 49 8.97 -5.22 1.75
C SER A 49 9.43 -6.66 1.87
N THR A 50 10.34 -6.93 2.79
CA THR A 50 10.87 -8.27 3.09
C THR A 50 9.95 -9.08 4.00
N TYR A 51 8.98 -8.42 4.61
CA TYR A 51 7.94 -9.02 5.46
C TYR A 51 6.72 -8.09 5.50
N TRP A 52 5.68 -8.46 6.24
CA TRP A 52 4.51 -7.60 6.42
C TRP A 52 4.88 -6.35 7.23
N ASN A 53 4.39 -5.19 6.79
CA ASN A 53 4.75 -3.89 7.35
C ASN A 53 4.00 -3.62 8.65
N HIS A 54 4.40 -4.27 9.72
CA HIS A 54 3.80 -4.04 11.03
C HIS A 54 4.85 -3.98 12.13
N VAL A 55 4.51 -3.30 13.19
CA VAL A 55 5.33 -3.17 14.39
C VAL A 55 4.47 -3.51 15.61
N TYR A 56 4.99 -4.32 16.51
CA TYR A 56 4.33 -4.68 17.75
C TYR A 56 5.09 -4.09 18.92
N ASP A 57 4.46 -3.13 19.62
CA ASP A 57 5.05 -2.67 20.86
C ASP A 57 4.11 -1.84 21.72
N GLY A 58 4.32 -1.90 23.05
CA GLY A 58 3.55 -1.17 24.03
C GLY A 58 4.08 0.22 24.37
N GLN A 59 5.33 0.51 24.03
CA GLN A 59 6.01 1.78 24.30
C GLN A 59 6.78 2.24 23.07
N PRO A 60 6.89 3.56 22.82
CA PRO A 60 7.65 4.07 21.68
C PRO A 60 9.12 3.64 21.67
N ASP A 61 9.73 3.49 22.82
CA ASP A 61 11.13 3.08 22.92
C ASP A 61 11.34 1.62 22.55
N GLU A 62 10.37 0.76 22.80
CA GLU A 62 10.41 -0.68 22.44
C GLU A 62 10.38 -0.89 20.93
N VAL A 63 9.74 -0.01 20.19
CA VAL A 63 9.71 -0.05 18.72
C VAL A 63 11.13 0.01 18.15
N LEU A 64 11.99 0.82 18.75
CA LEU A 64 13.38 0.97 18.33
C LEU A 64 14.25 -0.26 18.63
N GLU A 65 13.80 -1.14 19.51
CA GLU A 65 14.50 -2.38 19.83
C GLU A 65 14.11 -3.53 18.90
N ASP A 66 12.96 -3.43 18.22
CA ASP A 66 12.51 -4.43 17.26
C ASP A 66 13.24 -4.24 15.91
N LYS A 67 14.42 -4.83 15.84
CA LYS A 67 15.29 -4.67 14.66
C LYS A 67 14.70 -5.26 13.38
N GLU A 68 13.95 -6.34 13.49
CA GLU A 68 13.31 -6.98 12.34
C GLU A 68 12.24 -6.08 11.76
N CYS A 69 11.38 -5.54 12.61
CA CYS A 69 10.33 -4.61 12.18
C CYS A 69 10.91 -3.32 11.61
N LEU A 70 11.94 -2.76 12.25
CA LEU A 70 12.62 -1.56 11.74
C LEU A 70 13.26 -1.81 10.38
N MET A 71 13.89 -2.96 10.20
CA MET A 71 14.46 -3.34 8.90
C MET A 71 13.39 -3.48 7.84
N THR A 72 12.26 -4.09 8.16
CA THR A 72 11.11 -4.22 7.26
C THR A 72 10.59 -2.84 6.83
N ILE A 73 10.42 -1.93 7.76
CA ILE A 73 9.97 -0.55 7.48
C ILE A 73 11.01 0.21 6.66
N TYR A 74 12.28 0.07 6.98
CA TYR A 74 13.37 0.68 6.22
C TYR A 74 13.40 0.17 4.77
N ASN A 75 13.25 -1.14 4.58
CA ASN A 75 13.25 -1.76 3.26
C ASN A 75 12.06 -1.31 2.42
N ILE A 76 10.87 -1.13 3.02
CA ILE A 76 9.71 -0.62 2.28
C ILE A 76 9.97 0.80 1.78
N GLY A 77 10.63 1.63 2.56
CA GLY A 77 11.03 2.97 2.13
C GLY A 77 11.95 2.94 0.92
N LYS A 78 12.94 2.06 0.92
CA LYS A 78 13.84 1.87 -0.22
C LYS A 78 13.12 1.34 -1.45
N ASN A 79 12.23 0.37 -1.28
CA ASN A 79 11.45 -0.20 -2.37
C ASN A 79 10.50 0.84 -2.97
N MET A 80 9.85 1.65 -2.13
CA MET A 80 8.99 2.73 -2.59
C MET A 80 9.79 3.77 -3.39
N ALA A 81 10.95 4.18 -2.89
CA ALA A 81 11.82 5.13 -3.60
C ALA A 81 12.25 4.61 -4.96
N TRP A 82 12.62 3.34 -5.04
CA TRP A 82 12.99 2.70 -6.31
C TRP A 82 11.84 2.71 -7.31
N ILE A 83 10.65 2.27 -6.89
CA ILE A 83 9.47 2.24 -7.76
C ILE A 83 9.09 3.63 -8.25
N LEU A 84 9.09 4.63 -7.35
CA LEU A 84 8.75 6.01 -7.73
C LEU A 84 9.73 6.59 -8.75
N LYS A 85 11.02 6.29 -8.61
CA LYS A 85 12.03 6.69 -9.60
C LYS A 85 11.82 6.01 -10.95
N CYS A 86 11.46 4.73 -10.95
CA CYS A 86 11.15 4.00 -12.17
C CYS A 86 9.92 4.59 -12.89
N ILE A 87 8.88 4.92 -12.14
CA ILE A 87 7.66 5.52 -12.69
C ILE A 87 7.97 6.90 -13.30
N GLU A 88 8.74 7.72 -12.61
CA GLU A 88 9.14 9.04 -13.11
C GLU A 88 9.98 8.94 -14.38
N LEU A 89 10.95 8.03 -14.40
CA LEU A 89 11.75 7.77 -15.59
C LEU A 89 10.90 7.27 -16.76
N GLY A 90 9.92 6.40 -16.47
CA GLY A 90 8.96 5.93 -17.47
C GLY A 90 8.18 7.07 -18.07
N LYS A 91 7.64 7.99 -17.26
CA LYS A 91 6.92 9.18 -17.75
C LYS A 91 7.79 10.05 -18.64
N SER A 92 9.06 10.25 -18.28
CA SER A 92 10.01 11.02 -19.08
C SER A 92 10.27 10.39 -20.46
N ASN A 93 10.11 9.08 -20.58
CA ASN A 93 10.26 8.30 -21.81
C ASN A 93 8.92 7.93 -22.47
N HIS A 94 7.84 8.63 -22.11
CA HIS A 94 6.50 8.41 -22.65
C HIS A 94 5.89 7.03 -22.34
N VAL A 95 6.35 6.40 -21.27
CA VAL A 95 5.73 5.18 -20.74
C VAL A 95 4.74 5.57 -19.65
N GLU A 96 3.47 5.39 -19.92
CA GLU A 96 2.40 5.74 -19.01
C GLU A 96 1.59 4.49 -18.61
N HIS A 97 0.86 4.60 -17.48
CA HIS A 97 -0.04 3.54 -17.09
C HIS A 97 -1.17 3.35 -18.12
N PRO A 98 -1.73 2.14 -18.24
CA PRO A 98 -2.85 1.91 -19.14
C PRO A 98 -4.10 2.65 -18.66
N ASN A 99 -5.01 2.91 -19.58
CA ASN A 99 -6.32 3.47 -19.27
C ASN A 99 -7.37 2.35 -19.36
N ASN A 100 -7.47 1.56 -18.30
CA ASN A 100 -8.33 0.38 -18.27
C ASN A 100 -9.78 0.74 -17.96
N LYS A 101 -10.70 0.20 -18.77
CA LYS A 101 -12.14 0.31 -18.51
C LYS A 101 -12.60 -0.79 -17.56
N LYS A 102 -13.47 -0.43 -16.65
CA LYS A 102 -14.12 -1.40 -15.77
C LYS A 102 -15.51 -1.72 -16.29
N ILE A 103 -15.80 -3.01 -16.48
CA ILE A 103 -17.13 -3.50 -16.77
C ILE A 103 -17.67 -4.15 -15.49
N SER A 104 -18.80 -3.66 -15.02
CA SER A 104 -19.45 -4.22 -13.84
C SER A 104 -20.41 -5.32 -14.24
N THR A 105 -20.28 -6.48 -13.59
CA THR A 105 -21.20 -7.59 -13.78
C THR A 105 -22.46 -7.33 -12.95
N ASN A 106 -23.61 -7.42 -13.58
CA ASN A 106 -24.89 -7.27 -12.90
C ASN A 106 -25.78 -8.47 -13.25
N PHE A 107 -26.06 -9.31 -12.25
CA PHE A 107 -26.92 -10.50 -12.38
C PHE A 107 -28.37 -10.25 -11.97
N ILE A 108 -28.68 -9.05 -11.55
CA ILE A 108 -30.07 -8.67 -11.18
C ILE A 108 -30.79 -8.27 -12.43
N LYS A 109 -31.84 -9.02 -12.71
CA LYS A 109 -32.72 -8.75 -13.87
C LYS A 109 -33.94 -7.94 -13.45
#